data_16019ac8cef7cccfd26212d5569d41fe
#
_entry.id   16019ac8cef7cccfd26212d5569d41fe
#
_cell.length_a   1.000
_cell.length_b   1.000
_cell.length_c   1.000
_cell.angle_alpha   90.00
_cell.angle_beta   90.00
_cell.angle_gamma   90.00
#
_symmetry.space_group_name_H-M   'P 1'
#
loop_
_entity.id
_entity.type
_entity.pdbx_description
1 polymer ?
#
loop_
_entity_poly.entity_id
_entity_poly.type
_entity_poly.pdbx_seq_one_letter_code
_entity_poly.pdbx_strand_id
1 'polypeptide(L)'
;MDINEIKDSVAPGLRRVNDLIRSTLESEVFLLNTINEYLHDIKGKQLRPLLSLLSGMACGTPDEKTYRCAAVAEMIHTATLLHDDVADDAPQRRGSQTVQSRFSPASSVLTGDYWLAKALSLLVSQNDNKLMGFYTKAVQDLSEGELLQMQKATSLDTTKEDYLSIISKKTSSLFIAAIAGAAYSAGAPEKVVNCMERYAYHLGVAFQIRDDIFDYMPDLDTGKNAGTDIREKKLTLPLICALNTAGKERGNSILSFIKESREGDPTLVQRTFAFVDEYDGVGCAQSVLCEHSDKAIEALSILEDSVYKFELERVARYVGERII
;
A
#
# COMPACT_ATOMS: atom_id res chain seq x y z
N MET A 1 -0.60 12.51 14.81
CA MET A 1 -1.92 11.82 14.89
C MET A 1 -1.72 10.39 15.36
N ASP A 2 -2.48 9.91 16.34
CA ASP A 2 -2.46 8.48 16.68
C ASP A 2 -3.54 7.75 15.86
N ILE A 3 -3.12 6.81 15.02
CA ILE A 3 -4.03 5.97 14.21
C ILE A 3 -4.94 5.11 15.10
N ASN A 4 -4.56 4.86 16.36
CA ASN A 4 -5.37 4.11 17.30
C ASN A 4 -6.62 4.89 17.72
N GLU A 5 -6.55 6.24 17.85
CA GLU A 5 -7.73 7.06 18.09
C GLU A 5 -8.78 6.92 16.96
N ILE A 6 -8.31 6.88 15.69
CA ILE A 6 -9.21 6.69 14.55
C ILE A 6 -9.83 5.30 14.57
N LYS A 7 -9.05 4.27 14.92
CA LYS A 7 -9.54 2.89 15.04
C LYS A 7 -10.63 2.75 16.08
N ASP A 8 -10.59 3.53 17.16
CA ASP A 8 -11.59 3.48 18.23
C ASP A 8 -12.98 3.83 17.69
N SER A 9 -13.08 4.75 16.71
CA SER A 9 -14.35 5.13 16.09
C SER A 9 -15.05 3.99 15.35
N VAL A 10 -14.30 2.97 14.90
CA VAL A 10 -14.80 1.81 14.17
C VAL A 10 -14.42 0.47 14.83
N ALA A 11 -13.98 0.49 16.08
CA ALA A 11 -13.48 -0.70 16.79
C ALA A 11 -14.44 -1.92 16.77
N PRO A 12 -15.75 -1.78 16.93
CA PRO A 12 -16.68 -2.92 16.79
C PRO A 12 -16.63 -3.53 15.38
N GLY A 13 -16.57 -2.70 14.35
CA GLY A 13 -16.46 -3.13 12.95
C GLY A 13 -15.16 -3.86 12.68
N LEU A 14 -14.02 -3.35 13.17
CA LEU A 14 -12.71 -4.00 13.02
C LEU A 14 -12.67 -5.37 13.70
N ARG A 15 -13.28 -5.52 14.89
CA ARG A 15 -13.40 -6.83 15.53
C ARG A 15 -14.18 -7.82 14.65
N ARG A 16 -15.33 -7.40 14.11
CA ARG A 16 -16.15 -8.22 13.22
C ARG A 16 -15.39 -8.63 11.95
N VAL A 17 -14.63 -7.72 11.36
CA VAL A 17 -13.76 -8.01 10.21
C VAL A 17 -12.71 -9.06 10.57
N ASN A 18 -12.04 -8.93 11.72
CA ASN A 18 -11.04 -9.88 12.17
C ASN A 18 -11.64 -11.28 12.44
N ASP A 19 -12.81 -11.34 13.05
CA ASP A 19 -13.53 -12.60 13.29
C ASP A 19 -13.93 -13.25 11.95
N LEU A 20 -14.38 -12.47 10.98
CA LEU A 20 -14.71 -12.94 9.64
C LEU A 20 -13.48 -13.49 8.92
N ILE A 21 -12.33 -12.80 8.97
CA ILE A 21 -11.08 -13.29 8.39
C ILE A 21 -10.70 -14.63 9.03
N ARG A 22 -10.70 -14.68 10.38
CA ARG A 22 -10.31 -15.89 11.10
C ARG A 22 -11.19 -17.09 10.72
N SER A 23 -12.52 -16.93 10.76
CA SER A 23 -13.45 -18.01 10.42
C SER A 23 -13.37 -18.44 8.95
N THR A 24 -13.09 -17.49 8.04
CA THR A 24 -12.91 -17.77 6.61
C THR A 24 -11.67 -18.62 6.34
N LEU A 25 -10.61 -18.44 7.12
CA LEU A 25 -9.30 -19.09 6.92
C LEU A 25 -9.15 -20.41 7.64
N GLU A 26 -10.17 -20.87 8.37
CA GLU A 26 -10.16 -22.19 8.99
C GLU A 26 -9.97 -23.29 7.94
N SER A 27 -9.13 -24.30 8.27
CA SER A 27 -8.76 -25.41 7.41
C SER A 27 -8.56 -26.70 8.22
N GLU A 28 -8.72 -27.84 7.58
CA GLU A 28 -8.35 -29.15 8.16
C GLU A 28 -6.83 -29.39 8.15
N VAL A 29 -6.06 -28.57 7.39
CA VAL A 29 -4.61 -28.72 7.27
C VAL A 29 -3.92 -28.02 8.44
N PHE A 30 -3.32 -28.82 9.34
CA PHE A 30 -2.66 -28.33 10.55
C PHE A 30 -1.59 -27.26 10.28
N LEU A 31 -0.69 -27.50 9.31
CA LEU A 31 0.35 -26.53 8.97
C LEU A 31 -0.22 -25.17 8.55
N LEU A 32 -1.30 -25.17 7.76
CA LEU A 32 -1.96 -23.94 7.31
C LEU A 32 -2.55 -23.17 8.49
N ASN A 33 -3.23 -23.85 9.43
CA ASN A 33 -3.72 -23.20 10.63
C ASN A 33 -2.60 -22.61 11.49
N THR A 34 -1.49 -23.33 11.62
CA THR A 34 -0.30 -22.82 12.36
C THR A 34 0.26 -21.54 11.72
N ILE A 35 0.32 -21.48 10.39
CA ILE A 35 0.76 -20.26 9.67
C ILE A 35 -0.27 -19.14 9.83
N ASN A 36 -1.58 -19.42 9.75
CA ASN A 36 -2.65 -18.45 9.94
C ASN A 36 -2.61 -17.83 11.34
N GLU A 37 -2.39 -18.63 12.38
CA GLU A 37 -2.20 -18.15 13.75
C GLU A 37 -0.97 -17.24 13.86
N TYR A 38 0.15 -17.65 13.28
CA TYR A 38 1.36 -16.84 13.25
C TYR A 38 1.14 -15.48 12.57
N LEU A 39 0.48 -15.43 11.42
CA LEU A 39 0.14 -14.19 10.72
C LEU A 39 -0.83 -13.31 11.51
N HIS A 40 -1.75 -13.92 12.23
CA HIS A 40 -2.69 -13.19 13.10
C HIS A 40 -1.98 -12.49 14.27
N ASP A 41 -0.92 -13.09 14.81
CA ASP A 41 -0.15 -12.52 15.93
C ASP A 41 0.73 -11.35 15.49
N ILE A 42 1.16 -11.32 14.21
CA ILE A 42 1.89 -10.20 13.60
C ILE A 42 0.91 -9.09 13.23
N LYS A 43 0.47 -8.31 14.22
CA LYS A 43 -0.50 -7.24 14.02
C LYS A 43 0.03 -6.15 13.08
N GLY A 44 -0.60 -6.02 11.92
CA GLY A 44 -0.44 -4.88 11.04
C GLY A 44 -1.22 -3.65 11.51
N LYS A 45 -1.00 -2.52 10.85
CA LYS A 45 -1.79 -1.29 11.10
C LYS A 45 -3.25 -1.42 10.68
N GLN A 46 -3.63 -2.44 9.90
CA GLN A 46 -4.97 -2.69 9.37
C GLN A 46 -5.61 -1.44 8.72
N LEU A 47 -4.80 -0.71 7.96
CA LEU A 47 -5.24 0.56 7.37
C LEU A 47 -6.35 0.36 6.33
N ARG A 48 -6.27 -0.71 5.54
CA ARG A 48 -7.28 -1.00 4.50
C ARG A 48 -8.65 -1.34 5.10
N PRO A 49 -8.78 -2.24 6.07
CA PRO A 49 -10.04 -2.46 6.79
C PRO A 49 -10.57 -1.20 7.46
N LEU A 50 -9.69 -0.41 8.10
CA LEU A 50 -10.07 0.86 8.72
C LEU A 50 -10.72 1.80 7.71
N LEU A 51 -10.04 2.04 6.58
CA LEU A 51 -10.53 2.93 5.53
C LEU A 51 -11.81 2.40 4.86
N SER A 52 -11.93 1.07 4.66
CA SER A 52 -13.17 0.46 4.18
C SER A 52 -14.34 0.78 5.10
N LEU A 53 -14.19 0.57 6.41
CA LEU A 53 -15.25 0.81 7.38
C LEU A 53 -15.61 2.30 7.46
N LEU A 54 -14.62 3.19 7.55
CA LEU A 54 -14.85 4.63 7.54
C LEU A 54 -15.61 5.07 6.29
N SER A 55 -15.20 4.57 5.12
CA SER A 55 -15.84 4.89 3.84
C SER A 55 -17.28 4.39 3.76
N GLY A 56 -17.52 3.15 4.18
CA GLY A 56 -18.88 2.61 4.24
C GLY A 56 -19.80 3.43 5.16
N MET A 57 -19.27 3.83 6.33
CA MET A 57 -20.01 4.64 7.31
C MET A 57 -20.20 6.10 6.89
N ALA A 58 -19.25 6.67 6.14
CA ALA A 58 -19.36 8.03 5.64
C ALA A 58 -20.30 8.15 4.43
N CYS A 59 -20.49 7.06 3.68
CA CYS A 59 -21.23 7.06 2.41
C CYS A 59 -22.62 6.42 2.51
N GLY A 60 -22.95 5.73 3.60
CA GLY A 60 -24.23 5.04 3.76
C GLY A 60 -24.34 4.21 5.03
N THR A 61 -25.08 3.12 4.96
CA THR A 61 -25.27 2.21 6.09
C THR A 61 -24.50 0.90 5.84
N PRO A 62 -23.41 0.64 6.57
CA PRO A 62 -22.66 -0.61 6.43
C PRO A 62 -23.52 -1.83 6.72
N ASP A 63 -23.40 -2.83 5.88
CA ASP A 63 -24.04 -4.15 6.01
C ASP A 63 -22.99 -5.28 5.94
N GLU A 64 -23.43 -6.53 5.83
CA GLU A 64 -22.53 -7.68 5.69
C GLU A 64 -21.59 -7.56 4.48
N LYS A 65 -22.02 -6.93 3.38
CA LYS A 65 -21.18 -6.75 2.20
C LYS A 65 -20.02 -5.80 2.53
N THR A 66 -20.26 -4.74 3.30
CA THR A 66 -19.22 -3.78 3.69
C THR A 66 -18.15 -4.43 4.56
N TYR A 67 -18.55 -5.26 5.55
CA TYR A 67 -17.58 -6.01 6.38
C TYR A 67 -16.77 -7.02 5.55
N ARG A 68 -17.41 -7.68 4.58
CA ARG A 68 -16.72 -8.57 3.65
C ARG A 68 -15.73 -7.81 2.76
N CYS A 69 -16.08 -6.62 2.27
CA CYS A 69 -15.15 -5.76 1.54
C CYS A 69 -13.89 -5.46 2.36
N ALA A 70 -14.06 -5.06 3.62
CA ALA A 70 -12.96 -4.78 4.52
C ALA A 70 -12.08 -6.02 4.78
N ALA A 71 -12.70 -7.19 4.97
CA ALA A 71 -12.00 -8.44 5.16
C ALA A 71 -11.20 -8.85 3.91
N VAL A 72 -11.84 -8.79 2.74
CA VAL A 72 -11.22 -9.12 1.45
C VAL A 72 -10.02 -8.22 1.16
N ALA A 73 -10.13 -6.92 1.43
CA ALA A 73 -9.01 -5.98 1.24
C ALA A 73 -7.78 -6.38 2.07
N GLU A 74 -7.97 -6.77 3.33
CA GLU A 74 -6.86 -7.20 4.19
C GLU A 74 -6.34 -8.59 3.80
N MET A 75 -7.22 -9.51 3.39
CA MET A 75 -6.82 -10.84 2.94
C MET A 75 -5.98 -10.77 1.67
N ILE A 76 -6.40 -9.99 0.66
CA ILE A 76 -5.62 -9.78 -0.56
C ILE A 76 -4.28 -9.11 -0.22
N HIS A 77 -4.28 -8.09 0.63
CA HIS A 77 -3.03 -7.45 1.06
C HIS A 77 -2.07 -8.42 1.73
N THR A 78 -2.56 -9.26 2.62
CA THR A 78 -1.71 -10.26 3.30
C THR A 78 -1.20 -11.32 2.32
N ALA A 79 -2.04 -11.76 1.37
CA ALA A 79 -1.63 -12.70 0.32
C ALA A 79 -0.50 -12.13 -0.54
N THR A 80 -0.61 -10.86 -0.97
CA THR A 80 0.45 -10.21 -1.77
C THR A 80 1.73 -10.03 -0.96
N LEU A 81 1.65 -9.70 0.34
CA LEU A 81 2.85 -9.62 1.19
C LEU A 81 3.56 -10.98 1.31
N LEU A 82 2.81 -12.10 1.37
CA LEU A 82 3.40 -13.44 1.41
C LEU A 82 4.13 -13.79 0.11
N HIS A 83 3.63 -13.33 -1.03
CA HIS A 83 4.27 -13.51 -2.33
C HIS A 83 5.49 -12.59 -2.48
N ASP A 84 5.36 -11.32 -2.10
CA ASP A 84 6.43 -10.32 -2.15
C ASP A 84 7.62 -10.73 -1.26
N ASP A 85 7.36 -11.27 -0.05
CA ASP A 85 8.42 -11.76 0.85
C ASP A 85 9.30 -12.82 0.18
N VAL A 86 8.71 -13.67 -0.69
CA VAL A 86 9.45 -14.67 -1.46
C VAL A 86 10.18 -14.06 -2.65
N ALA A 87 9.53 -13.13 -3.36
CA ALA A 87 10.13 -12.46 -4.51
C ALA A 87 11.35 -11.61 -4.12
N ASP A 88 11.29 -10.95 -2.97
CA ASP A 88 12.33 -10.07 -2.42
C ASP A 88 13.35 -10.84 -1.55
N ASP A 89 13.20 -12.17 -1.37
CA ASP A 89 13.98 -13.00 -0.43
C ASP A 89 14.10 -12.38 0.97
N ALA A 90 13.02 -11.77 1.44
CA ALA A 90 13.00 -11.00 2.68
C ALA A 90 13.00 -11.91 3.92
N PRO A 91 14.01 -11.86 4.81
CA PRO A 91 14.05 -12.71 5.99
C PRO A 91 13.14 -12.21 7.12
N GLN A 92 12.85 -10.92 7.14
CA GLN A 92 12.06 -10.27 8.19
C GLN A 92 11.13 -9.20 7.61
N ARG A 93 9.99 -9.03 8.27
CA ARG A 93 9.02 -7.96 8.00
C ARG A 93 8.45 -7.45 9.33
N ARG A 94 8.49 -6.13 9.54
CA ARG A 94 7.99 -5.48 10.77
C ARG A 94 8.59 -6.07 12.06
N GLY A 95 9.88 -6.41 12.03
CA GLY A 95 10.60 -6.96 13.19
C GLY A 95 10.32 -8.45 13.49
N SER A 96 9.48 -9.11 12.67
CA SER A 96 9.21 -10.54 12.78
C SER A 96 9.75 -11.29 11.57
N GLN A 97 10.06 -12.59 11.71
CA GLN A 97 10.45 -13.44 10.59
C GLN A 97 9.30 -13.49 9.57
N THR A 98 9.63 -13.57 8.28
CA THR A 98 8.64 -13.83 7.24
C THR A 98 8.21 -15.30 7.28
N VAL A 99 7.06 -15.62 6.66
CA VAL A 99 6.59 -17.02 6.56
C VAL A 99 7.60 -17.87 5.78
N GLN A 100 8.21 -17.33 4.71
CA GLN A 100 9.25 -18.04 3.97
C GLN A 100 10.47 -18.37 4.82
N SER A 101 10.89 -17.44 5.67
CA SER A 101 12.07 -17.62 6.55
C SER A 101 11.79 -18.57 7.71
N ARG A 102 10.57 -18.54 8.27
CA ARG A 102 10.19 -19.34 9.43
C ARG A 102 9.77 -20.76 9.08
N PHE A 103 9.10 -20.94 7.94
CA PHE A 103 8.56 -22.22 7.48
C PHE A 103 9.24 -22.69 6.18
N SER A 104 8.90 -22.08 5.05
CA SER A 104 9.58 -22.27 3.75
C SER A 104 9.03 -21.28 2.70
N PRO A 105 9.76 -21.03 1.60
CA PRO A 105 9.23 -20.27 0.46
C PRO A 105 7.95 -20.90 -0.13
N ALA A 106 7.92 -22.22 -0.25
CA ALA A 106 6.74 -22.94 -0.74
C ALA A 106 5.52 -22.74 0.17
N SER A 107 5.72 -22.74 1.51
CA SER A 107 4.65 -22.50 2.47
C SER A 107 4.12 -21.06 2.34
N SER A 108 4.98 -20.07 2.10
CA SER A 108 4.56 -18.68 1.89
C SER A 108 3.69 -18.54 0.64
N VAL A 109 4.17 -19.06 -0.50
CA VAL A 109 3.42 -18.99 -1.77
C VAL A 109 2.05 -19.67 -1.63
N LEU A 110 2.01 -20.92 -1.16
CA LEU A 110 0.76 -21.67 -1.05
C LEU A 110 -0.22 -21.10 -0.04
N THR A 111 0.28 -20.49 1.04
CA THR A 111 -0.58 -19.76 1.98
C THR A 111 -1.14 -18.48 1.35
N GLY A 112 -0.34 -17.74 0.58
CA GLY A 112 -0.79 -16.58 -0.18
C GLY A 112 -1.90 -16.93 -1.18
N ASP A 113 -1.71 -18.02 -1.95
CA ASP A 113 -2.73 -18.53 -2.88
C ASP A 113 -4.03 -18.93 -2.16
N TYR A 114 -3.91 -19.58 -0.99
CA TYR A 114 -5.07 -19.95 -0.19
C TYR A 114 -5.84 -18.72 0.31
N TRP A 115 -5.13 -17.70 0.84
CA TRP A 115 -5.76 -16.46 1.30
C TRP A 115 -6.45 -15.73 0.15
N LEU A 116 -5.81 -15.65 -1.02
CA LEU A 116 -6.38 -15.05 -2.22
C LEU A 116 -7.64 -15.79 -2.68
N ALA A 117 -7.59 -17.12 -2.74
CA ALA A 117 -8.74 -17.95 -3.12
C ALA A 117 -9.91 -17.78 -2.15
N LYS A 118 -9.65 -17.73 -0.84
CA LYS A 118 -10.68 -17.50 0.20
C LYS A 118 -11.26 -16.08 0.10
N ALA A 119 -10.45 -15.07 -0.17
CA ALA A 119 -10.91 -13.69 -0.41
C ALA A 119 -11.87 -13.63 -1.62
N LEU A 120 -11.49 -14.25 -2.73
CA LEU A 120 -12.35 -14.33 -3.92
C LEU A 120 -13.64 -15.10 -3.65
N SER A 121 -13.59 -16.18 -2.85
CA SER A 121 -14.76 -16.95 -2.46
C SER A 121 -15.76 -16.11 -1.66
N LEU A 122 -15.27 -15.23 -0.75
CA LEU A 122 -16.12 -14.28 -0.02
C LEU A 122 -16.84 -13.31 -0.96
N LEU A 123 -16.18 -12.85 -2.03
CA LEU A 123 -16.78 -11.95 -3.02
C LEU A 123 -17.81 -12.67 -3.89
N VAL A 124 -17.47 -13.86 -4.39
CA VAL A 124 -18.39 -14.68 -5.22
C VAL A 124 -19.69 -14.99 -4.46
N SER A 125 -19.59 -15.27 -3.16
CA SER A 125 -20.76 -15.58 -2.32
C SER A 125 -21.77 -14.42 -2.22
N GLN A 126 -21.39 -13.19 -2.58
CA GLN A 126 -22.25 -12.02 -2.58
C GLN A 126 -23.08 -11.86 -3.85
N ASN A 127 -22.72 -12.58 -4.90
CA ASN A 127 -23.37 -12.52 -6.20
C ASN A 127 -23.45 -11.07 -6.78
N ASP A 128 -22.38 -10.28 -6.56
CA ASP A 128 -22.28 -8.87 -6.92
C ASP A 128 -21.08 -8.65 -7.85
N ASN A 129 -21.36 -8.61 -9.15
CA ASN A 129 -20.34 -8.49 -10.18
C ASN A 129 -19.57 -7.16 -10.13
N LYS A 130 -20.21 -6.06 -9.71
CA LYS A 130 -19.54 -4.76 -9.61
C LYS A 130 -18.52 -4.78 -8.49
N LEU A 131 -18.89 -5.35 -7.34
CA LEU A 131 -18.00 -5.52 -6.22
C LEU A 131 -16.82 -6.45 -6.56
N MET A 132 -17.09 -7.58 -7.22
CA MET A 132 -16.06 -8.46 -7.75
C MET A 132 -15.11 -7.71 -8.69
N GLY A 133 -15.63 -6.81 -9.54
CA GLY A 133 -14.85 -6.00 -10.48
C GLY A 133 -13.80 -5.14 -9.79
N PHE A 134 -14.10 -4.49 -8.66
CA PHE A 134 -13.12 -3.70 -7.89
C PHE A 134 -11.91 -4.53 -7.47
N TYR A 135 -12.15 -5.70 -6.90
CA TYR A 135 -11.07 -6.51 -6.33
C TYR A 135 -10.28 -7.29 -7.38
N THR A 136 -10.94 -7.82 -8.42
CA THR A 136 -10.24 -8.49 -9.52
C THR A 136 -9.36 -7.50 -10.29
N LYS A 137 -9.84 -6.28 -10.52
CA LYS A 137 -9.02 -5.21 -11.11
C LYS A 137 -7.82 -4.87 -10.23
N ALA A 138 -8.02 -4.78 -8.90
CA ALA A 138 -6.93 -4.49 -7.98
C ALA A 138 -5.86 -5.59 -7.99
N VAL A 139 -6.25 -6.88 -8.00
CA VAL A 139 -5.29 -8.00 -8.06
C VAL A 139 -4.51 -7.99 -9.38
N GLN A 140 -5.20 -7.73 -10.51
CA GLN A 140 -4.54 -7.58 -11.80
C GLN A 140 -3.52 -6.43 -11.78
N ASP A 141 -3.94 -5.25 -11.31
CA ASP A 141 -3.08 -4.06 -11.26
C ASP A 141 -1.87 -4.26 -10.33
N LEU A 142 -2.05 -4.91 -9.17
CA LEU A 142 -0.95 -5.26 -8.26
C LEU A 142 0.13 -6.06 -8.98
N SER A 143 -0.25 -7.12 -9.70
CA SER A 143 0.69 -7.99 -10.42
C SER A 143 1.36 -7.24 -11.59
N GLU A 144 0.60 -6.47 -12.37
CA GLU A 144 1.16 -5.66 -13.46
C GLU A 144 2.10 -4.57 -12.93
N GLY A 145 1.77 -3.94 -11.80
CA GLY A 145 2.60 -2.91 -11.17
C GLY A 145 3.94 -3.46 -10.69
N GLU A 146 3.93 -4.65 -10.07
CA GLU A 146 5.16 -5.31 -9.62
C GLU A 146 6.07 -5.68 -10.79
N LEU A 147 5.52 -6.31 -11.82
CA LEU A 147 6.28 -6.67 -13.03
C LEU A 147 6.85 -5.44 -13.75
N LEU A 148 6.07 -4.34 -13.82
CA LEU A 148 6.55 -3.08 -14.38
C LEU A 148 7.69 -2.49 -13.55
N GLN A 149 7.59 -2.52 -12.23
CA GLN A 149 8.66 -2.08 -11.31
C GLN A 149 9.93 -2.90 -11.53
N MET A 150 9.85 -4.23 -11.60
CA MET A 150 11.00 -5.10 -11.87
C MET A 150 11.65 -4.80 -13.22
N GLN A 151 10.84 -4.59 -14.26
CA GLN A 151 11.34 -4.20 -15.59
C GLN A 151 12.11 -2.86 -15.51
N LYS A 152 11.55 -1.85 -14.84
CA LYS A 152 12.15 -0.52 -14.72
C LYS A 152 13.39 -0.50 -13.81
N ALA A 153 13.44 -1.32 -12.76
CA ALA A 153 14.64 -1.50 -11.94
C ALA A 153 15.83 -2.06 -12.76
N THR A 154 15.55 -2.88 -13.77
CA THR A 154 16.57 -3.42 -14.66
C THR A 154 17.08 -2.38 -15.66
N SER A 155 16.21 -1.56 -16.24
CA SER A 155 16.57 -0.56 -17.25
C SER A 155 17.14 0.73 -16.65
N LEU A 156 16.78 1.08 -15.41
CA LEU A 156 17.12 2.32 -14.71
C LEU A 156 16.71 3.58 -15.49
N ASP A 157 15.58 3.52 -16.19
CA ASP A 157 15.03 4.60 -17.02
C ASP A 157 13.66 5.08 -16.55
N THR A 158 13.33 4.87 -15.27
CA THR A 158 12.04 5.22 -14.69
C THR A 158 11.79 6.72 -14.76
N THR A 159 10.79 7.14 -15.52
CA THR A 159 10.31 8.52 -15.54
C THR A 159 9.35 8.77 -14.36
N LYS A 160 8.98 10.04 -14.11
CA LYS A 160 7.96 10.39 -13.13
C LYS A 160 6.60 9.75 -13.46
N GLU A 161 6.26 9.69 -14.75
CA GLU A 161 5.03 9.08 -15.25
C GLU A 161 5.03 7.56 -15.03
N ASP A 162 6.16 6.89 -15.32
CA ASP A 162 6.34 5.46 -15.03
C ASP A 162 6.19 5.18 -13.53
N TYR A 163 6.85 5.99 -12.69
CA TYR A 163 6.77 5.87 -11.23
C TYR A 163 5.32 6.01 -10.73
N LEU A 164 4.60 7.06 -11.16
CA LEU A 164 3.20 7.25 -10.78
C LEU A 164 2.31 6.10 -11.27
N SER A 165 2.58 5.55 -12.46
CA SER A 165 1.87 4.38 -12.97
C SER A 165 2.13 3.14 -12.10
N ILE A 166 3.39 2.89 -11.71
CA ILE A 166 3.78 1.76 -10.85
C ILE A 166 3.05 1.85 -9.50
N ILE A 167 3.17 2.98 -8.79
CA ILE A 167 2.58 3.12 -7.46
C ILE A 167 1.05 3.17 -7.49
N SER A 168 0.46 3.68 -8.57
CA SER A 168 -0.98 3.62 -8.79
C SER A 168 -1.46 2.17 -8.87
N LYS A 169 -0.79 1.33 -9.63
CA LYS A 169 -1.10 -0.09 -9.78
C LYS A 169 -0.79 -0.87 -8.49
N LYS A 170 0.43 -0.75 -7.97
CA LYS A 170 0.92 -1.54 -6.84
C LYS A 170 0.27 -1.15 -5.50
N THR A 171 -0.04 0.12 -5.30
CA THR A 171 -0.53 0.62 -4.01
C THR A 171 -1.95 1.13 -4.08
N SER A 172 -2.27 2.08 -4.99
CA SER A 172 -3.59 2.72 -5.00
C SER A 172 -4.71 1.79 -5.44
N SER A 173 -4.46 0.79 -6.28
CA SER A 173 -5.50 -0.13 -6.78
C SER A 173 -6.27 -0.83 -5.66
N LEU A 174 -5.56 -1.34 -4.65
CA LEU A 174 -6.21 -2.01 -3.51
C LEU A 174 -6.83 -1.01 -2.53
N PHE A 175 -6.32 0.23 -2.43
CA PHE A 175 -7.03 1.30 -1.71
C PHE A 175 -8.35 1.65 -2.40
N ILE A 176 -8.38 1.72 -3.73
CA ILE A 176 -9.60 1.95 -4.51
C ILE A 176 -10.60 0.83 -4.26
N ALA A 177 -10.20 -0.42 -4.38
CA ALA A 177 -11.08 -1.56 -4.12
C ALA A 177 -11.65 -1.55 -2.69
N ALA A 178 -10.80 -1.25 -1.70
CA ALA A 178 -11.19 -1.21 -0.28
C ALA A 178 -12.17 -0.06 0.02
N ILE A 179 -11.90 1.14 -0.48
CA ILE A 179 -12.61 2.37 -0.15
C ILE A 179 -13.87 2.53 -1.00
N ALA A 180 -13.74 2.47 -2.33
CA ALA A 180 -14.87 2.63 -3.23
C ALA A 180 -15.79 1.40 -3.22
N GLY A 181 -15.23 0.20 -3.08
CA GLY A 181 -16.01 -1.02 -2.89
C GLY A 181 -16.87 -0.98 -1.62
N ALA A 182 -16.33 -0.46 -0.51
CA ALA A 182 -17.07 -0.28 0.72
C ALA A 182 -18.16 0.80 0.59
N ALA A 183 -17.86 1.94 -0.03
CA ALA A 183 -18.86 2.97 -0.31
C ALA A 183 -20.01 2.44 -1.18
N TYR A 184 -19.68 1.71 -2.25
CA TYR A 184 -20.67 1.05 -3.10
C TYR A 184 -21.52 0.04 -2.30
N SER A 185 -20.89 -0.81 -1.51
CA SER A 185 -21.60 -1.82 -0.70
C SER A 185 -22.55 -1.21 0.34
N ALA A 186 -22.25 -0.02 0.83
CA ALA A 186 -23.09 0.73 1.76
C ALA A 186 -24.25 1.48 1.07
N GLY A 187 -24.43 1.33 -0.24
CA GLY A 187 -25.52 1.90 -1.00
C GLY A 187 -25.27 3.32 -1.53
N ALA A 188 -24.00 3.76 -1.57
CA ALA A 188 -23.68 5.09 -2.11
C ALA A 188 -24.09 5.24 -3.59
N PRO A 189 -24.61 6.42 -3.99
CA PRO A 189 -24.84 6.73 -5.40
C PRO A 189 -23.53 6.69 -6.20
N GLU A 190 -23.60 6.37 -7.49
CA GLU A 190 -22.42 6.23 -8.37
C GLU A 190 -21.51 7.47 -8.35
N LYS A 191 -22.09 8.66 -8.34
CA LYS A 191 -21.31 9.90 -8.21
C LYS A 191 -20.46 9.94 -6.95
N VAL A 192 -20.96 9.45 -5.83
CA VAL A 192 -20.21 9.36 -4.55
C VAL A 192 -19.13 8.29 -4.66
N VAL A 193 -19.47 7.11 -5.22
CA VAL A 193 -18.48 6.03 -5.43
C VAL A 193 -17.30 6.54 -6.26
N ASN A 194 -17.54 7.25 -7.37
CA ASN A 194 -16.49 7.84 -8.20
C ASN A 194 -15.63 8.87 -7.46
N CYS A 195 -16.20 9.63 -6.52
CA CYS A 195 -15.43 10.52 -5.66
C CYS A 195 -14.57 9.75 -4.65
N MET A 196 -15.09 8.65 -4.11
CA MET A 196 -14.33 7.76 -3.22
C MET A 196 -13.21 7.02 -3.95
N GLU A 197 -13.37 6.69 -5.24
CA GLU A 197 -12.27 6.19 -6.09
C GLU A 197 -11.15 7.24 -6.22
N ARG A 198 -11.51 8.52 -6.47
CA ARG A 198 -10.53 9.61 -6.54
C ARG A 198 -9.82 9.83 -5.20
N TYR A 199 -10.57 9.84 -4.10
CA TYR A 199 -9.99 9.90 -2.77
C TYR A 199 -8.97 8.78 -2.55
N ALA A 200 -9.37 7.54 -2.83
CA ALA A 200 -8.54 6.35 -2.63
C ALA A 200 -7.28 6.36 -3.52
N TYR A 201 -7.42 6.76 -4.78
CA TYR A 201 -6.30 6.92 -5.70
C TYR A 201 -5.27 7.90 -5.16
N HIS A 202 -5.69 9.11 -4.81
CA HIS A 202 -4.79 10.15 -4.34
C HIS A 202 -4.19 9.82 -2.97
N LEU A 203 -4.97 9.24 -2.06
CA LEU A 203 -4.47 8.77 -0.77
C LEU A 203 -3.41 7.67 -0.95
N GLY A 204 -3.65 6.70 -1.83
CA GLY A 204 -2.72 5.60 -2.09
C GLY A 204 -1.41 6.10 -2.70
N VAL A 205 -1.47 7.03 -3.66
CA VAL A 205 -0.28 7.68 -4.24
C VAL A 205 0.49 8.46 -3.16
N ALA A 206 -0.18 9.31 -2.39
CA ALA A 206 0.46 10.07 -1.31
C ALA A 206 1.09 9.14 -0.26
N PHE A 207 0.40 8.05 0.10
CA PHE A 207 0.90 7.06 1.05
C PHE A 207 2.21 6.41 0.57
N GLN A 208 2.28 6.04 -0.71
CA GLN A 208 3.49 5.43 -1.27
C GLN A 208 4.63 6.44 -1.37
N ILE A 209 4.37 7.67 -1.86
CA ILE A 209 5.40 8.72 -1.90
C ILE A 209 5.98 8.97 -0.51
N ARG A 210 5.14 8.97 0.53
CA ARG A 210 5.59 9.11 1.91
C ARG A 210 6.51 7.98 2.37
N ASP A 211 6.14 6.73 2.04
CA ASP A 211 6.96 5.55 2.36
C ASP A 211 8.33 5.64 1.66
N ASP A 212 8.34 6.07 0.40
CA ASP A 212 9.56 6.24 -0.39
C ASP A 212 10.43 7.40 0.13
N ILE A 213 9.84 8.51 0.59
CA ILE A 213 10.60 9.60 1.25
C ILE A 213 11.29 9.08 2.51
N PHE A 214 10.62 8.26 3.32
CA PHE A 214 11.21 7.68 4.53
C PHE A 214 12.45 6.84 4.25
N ASP A 215 12.57 6.21 3.08
CA ASP A 215 13.76 5.46 2.70
C ASP A 215 15.01 6.34 2.53
N TYR A 216 14.85 7.67 2.36
CA TYR A 216 15.93 8.66 2.32
C TYR A 216 16.21 9.34 3.66
N MET A 217 15.60 8.90 4.76
CA MET A 217 15.68 9.54 6.07
C MET A 217 16.27 8.57 7.12
N PRO A 218 17.59 8.37 7.16
CA PRO A 218 18.24 7.38 8.03
C PRO A 218 18.03 7.64 9.53
N ASP A 219 17.75 8.87 9.91
CA ASP A 219 17.59 9.26 11.34
C ASP A 219 16.17 8.99 11.87
N LEU A 220 15.23 8.61 11.00
CA LEU A 220 13.88 8.25 11.42
C LEU A 220 13.78 6.74 11.74
N ASP A 221 13.37 6.43 12.96
CA ASP A 221 13.04 5.03 13.34
C ASP A 221 11.72 4.60 12.67
N THR A 222 11.83 4.19 11.42
CA THR A 222 10.70 3.65 10.63
C THR A 222 10.56 2.14 10.77
N GLY A 223 11.48 1.48 11.50
CA GLY A 223 11.59 0.02 11.57
C GLY A 223 12.11 -0.64 10.28
N LYS A 224 12.60 0.15 9.31
CA LYS A 224 13.25 -0.29 8.07
C LYS A 224 14.66 0.31 7.98
N ASN A 225 15.57 -0.39 7.31
CA ASN A 225 16.89 0.17 6.98
C ASN A 225 16.72 1.18 5.83
N ALA A 226 17.12 2.43 6.03
CA ALA A 226 17.10 3.44 4.97
C ALA A 226 17.97 3.02 3.77
N GLY A 227 17.58 3.44 2.57
CA GLY A 227 18.26 3.14 1.31
C GLY A 227 18.01 1.73 0.77
N THR A 228 16.95 1.07 1.21
CA THR A 228 16.53 -0.25 0.69
C THR A 228 16.18 -0.16 -0.79
N ASP A 229 15.38 0.81 -1.21
CA ASP A 229 14.99 1.02 -2.60
C ASP A 229 16.21 1.24 -3.51
N ILE A 230 17.23 1.95 -3.00
CA ILE A 230 18.48 2.20 -3.74
C ILE A 230 19.27 0.90 -3.93
N ARG A 231 19.36 0.05 -2.89
CA ARG A 231 20.04 -1.26 -2.98
C ARG A 231 19.35 -2.16 -3.99
N GLU A 232 18.02 -2.08 -4.09
CA GLU A 232 17.20 -2.82 -5.04
C GLU A 232 17.12 -2.14 -6.42
N LYS A 233 17.87 -1.03 -6.61
CA LYS A 233 17.89 -0.24 -7.85
C LYS A 233 16.52 0.27 -8.29
N LYS A 234 15.62 0.48 -7.33
CA LYS A 234 14.31 1.11 -7.56
C LYS A 234 14.47 2.62 -7.59
N LEU A 235 14.17 3.25 -8.73
CA LEU A 235 14.17 4.72 -8.84
C LEU A 235 12.84 5.24 -8.30
N THR A 236 12.85 5.73 -7.06
CA THR A 236 11.69 6.33 -6.41
C THR A 236 11.65 7.85 -6.58
N LEU A 237 10.53 8.48 -6.22
CA LEU A 237 10.28 9.88 -6.56
C LEU A 237 11.38 10.86 -6.10
N PRO A 238 11.98 10.74 -4.90
CA PRO A 238 13.05 11.64 -4.49
C PRO A 238 14.25 11.62 -5.46
N LEU A 239 14.68 10.43 -5.89
CA LEU A 239 15.77 10.30 -6.85
C LEU A 239 15.35 10.79 -8.24
N ILE A 240 14.15 10.49 -8.72
CA ILE A 240 13.62 10.98 -10.00
C ILE A 240 13.56 12.51 -10.02
N CYS A 241 13.12 13.14 -8.95
CA CYS A 241 13.11 14.60 -8.80
C CYS A 241 14.54 15.18 -8.90
N ALA A 242 15.48 14.60 -8.16
CA ALA A 242 16.89 15.03 -8.20
C ALA A 242 17.49 14.88 -9.59
N LEU A 243 17.22 13.77 -10.29
CA LEU A 243 17.68 13.54 -11.67
C LEU A 243 17.15 14.60 -12.64
N ASN A 244 15.88 14.97 -12.51
CA ASN A 244 15.26 15.99 -13.36
C ASN A 244 15.87 17.38 -13.12
N THR A 245 16.25 17.70 -11.89
CA THR A 245 16.85 19.00 -11.51
C THR A 245 18.33 19.06 -11.89
N ALA A 246 19.08 17.98 -11.72
CA ALA A 246 20.54 17.92 -11.95
C ALA A 246 20.96 18.07 -13.43
N GLY A 247 20.05 17.82 -14.37
CA GLY A 247 20.34 17.80 -15.79
C GLY A 247 21.05 16.55 -16.26
N LYS A 248 21.16 16.39 -17.60
CA LYS A 248 21.55 15.13 -18.25
C LYS A 248 22.93 14.61 -17.84
N GLU A 249 23.94 15.48 -17.77
CA GLU A 249 25.33 15.06 -17.52
C GLU A 249 25.47 14.48 -16.09
N ARG A 250 25.02 15.21 -15.08
CA ARG A 250 25.05 14.77 -13.68
C ARG A 250 24.12 13.58 -13.44
N GLY A 251 22.93 13.61 -14.02
CA GLY A 251 21.96 12.49 -13.95
C GLY A 251 22.54 11.20 -14.54
N ASN A 252 23.15 11.24 -15.71
CA ASN A 252 23.77 10.07 -16.32
C ASN A 252 24.94 9.54 -15.48
N SER A 253 25.73 10.43 -14.87
CA SER A 253 26.85 10.02 -14.00
C SER A 253 26.38 9.21 -12.79
N ILE A 254 25.34 9.68 -12.09
CA ILE A 254 24.81 8.93 -10.91
C ILE A 254 24.11 7.64 -11.33
N LEU A 255 23.36 7.62 -12.44
CA LEU A 255 22.72 6.42 -12.96
C LEU A 255 23.74 5.35 -13.38
N SER A 256 24.84 5.74 -14.05
CA SER A 256 25.92 4.82 -14.38
C SER A 256 26.57 4.25 -13.13
N PHE A 257 26.79 5.09 -12.11
CA PHE A 257 27.32 4.62 -10.83
C PHE A 257 26.37 3.60 -10.16
N ILE A 258 25.05 3.88 -10.08
CA ILE A 258 24.06 2.95 -9.53
C ILE A 258 24.04 1.63 -10.32
N LYS A 259 24.11 1.72 -11.65
CA LYS A 259 24.11 0.55 -12.52
C LYS A 259 25.32 -0.36 -12.30
N GLU A 260 26.51 0.22 -12.17
CA GLU A 260 27.80 -0.46 -12.06
C GLU A 260 28.10 -0.93 -10.63
N SER A 261 27.39 -0.37 -9.62
CA SER A 261 27.57 -0.75 -8.22
C SER A 261 27.20 -2.21 -8.00
N ARG A 262 28.06 -2.91 -7.24
CA ARG A 262 27.85 -4.31 -6.86
C ARG A 262 26.90 -4.39 -5.67
N GLU A 263 26.27 -5.53 -5.53
CA GLU A 263 25.49 -5.84 -4.34
C GLU A 263 26.39 -5.70 -3.08
N GLY A 264 25.86 -5.00 -2.05
CA GLY A 264 26.62 -4.74 -0.82
C GLY A 264 27.62 -3.58 -0.89
N ASP A 265 27.68 -2.79 -1.98
CA ASP A 265 28.55 -1.61 -2.04
C ASP A 265 28.17 -0.60 -0.94
N PRO A 266 29.04 -0.35 0.04
CA PRO A 266 28.72 0.53 1.18
C PRO A 266 28.57 1.99 0.75
N THR A 267 29.10 2.38 -0.42
CA THR A 267 29.07 3.76 -0.90
C THR A 267 27.84 4.08 -1.75
N LEU A 268 27.10 3.05 -2.19
CA LEU A 268 25.94 3.21 -3.08
C LEU A 268 24.87 4.12 -2.45
N VAL A 269 24.42 3.79 -1.25
CA VAL A 269 23.38 4.54 -0.54
C VAL A 269 23.88 5.95 -0.21
N GLN A 270 25.09 6.07 0.36
CA GLN A 270 25.64 7.36 0.78
C GLN A 270 25.76 8.34 -0.40
N ARG A 271 26.30 7.90 -1.55
CA ARG A 271 26.45 8.76 -2.72
C ARG A 271 25.13 9.12 -3.35
N THR A 272 24.16 8.21 -3.36
CA THR A 272 22.82 8.49 -3.87
C THR A 272 22.07 9.45 -2.97
N PHE A 273 22.20 9.31 -1.64
CA PHE A 273 21.62 10.27 -0.68
C PHE A 273 22.22 11.67 -0.88
N ALA A 274 23.55 11.78 -0.97
CA ALA A 274 24.20 13.07 -1.20
C ALA A 274 23.74 13.72 -2.52
N PHE A 275 23.51 12.94 -3.57
CA PHE A 275 22.98 13.45 -4.82
C PHE A 275 21.52 13.92 -4.67
N VAL A 276 20.66 13.17 -3.99
CA VAL A 276 19.26 13.56 -3.75
C VAL A 276 19.17 14.82 -2.89
N ASP A 277 20.04 14.97 -1.90
CA ASP A 277 20.13 16.16 -1.04
C ASP A 277 20.65 17.39 -1.84
N GLU A 278 21.72 17.24 -2.63
CA GLU A 278 22.30 18.31 -3.48
C GLU A 278 21.25 18.95 -4.40
N TYR A 279 20.27 18.16 -4.89
CA TYR A 279 19.24 18.62 -5.84
C TYR A 279 17.84 18.72 -5.26
N ASP A 280 17.70 18.77 -3.92
CA ASP A 280 16.41 18.87 -3.20
C ASP A 280 15.35 17.88 -3.68
N GLY A 281 15.76 16.62 -3.91
CA GLY A 281 14.87 15.59 -4.41
C GLY A 281 13.76 15.22 -3.43
N VAL A 282 14.06 15.25 -2.13
CA VAL A 282 13.07 14.99 -1.07
C VAL A 282 12.05 16.12 -0.99
N GLY A 283 12.46 17.40 -1.01
CA GLY A 283 11.55 18.55 -1.01
C GLY A 283 10.61 18.56 -2.22
N CYS A 284 11.13 18.20 -3.39
CA CYS A 284 10.32 18.03 -4.60
C CYS A 284 9.29 16.90 -4.43
N ALA A 285 9.68 15.73 -3.92
CA ALA A 285 8.78 14.60 -3.66
C ALA A 285 7.71 14.97 -2.61
N GLN A 286 8.10 15.71 -1.55
CA GLN A 286 7.18 16.21 -0.53
C GLN A 286 6.11 17.13 -1.13
N SER A 287 6.45 17.96 -2.10
CA SER A 287 5.49 18.84 -2.78
C SER A 287 4.44 18.03 -3.55
N VAL A 288 4.84 16.97 -4.25
CA VAL A 288 3.93 16.07 -4.95
C VAL A 288 3.04 15.30 -3.96
N LEU A 289 3.61 14.86 -2.84
CA LEU A 289 2.86 14.20 -1.75
C LEU A 289 1.74 15.11 -1.23
N CYS A 290 2.06 16.38 -0.90
CA CYS A 290 1.08 17.35 -0.42
C CYS A 290 -0.03 17.59 -1.45
N GLU A 291 0.32 17.75 -2.74
CA GLU A 291 -0.66 17.90 -3.82
C GLU A 291 -1.65 16.74 -3.86
N HIS A 292 -1.17 15.50 -3.75
CA HIS A 292 -2.05 14.32 -3.73
C HIS A 292 -2.88 14.23 -2.45
N SER A 293 -2.34 14.59 -1.28
CA SER A 293 -3.11 14.67 -0.04
C SER A 293 -4.25 15.67 -0.14
N ASP A 294 -3.99 16.87 -0.68
CA ASP A 294 -5.01 17.91 -0.86
C ASP A 294 -6.12 17.45 -1.83
N LYS A 295 -5.74 16.83 -2.94
CA LYS A 295 -6.72 16.27 -3.90
C LYS A 295 -7.56 15.14 -3.30
N ALA A 296 -6.98 14.34 -2.39
CA ALA A 296 -7.76 13.35 -1.64
C ALA A 296 -8.80 14.04 -0.75
N ILE A 297 -8.41 15.07 0.00
CA ILE A 297 -9.35 15.82 0.85
C ILE A 297 -10.44 16.50 0.00
N GLU A 298 -10.08 17.13 -1.12
CA GLU A 298 -11.04 17.75 -2.04
C GLU A 298 -12.09 16.75 -2.54
N ALA A 299 -11.70 15.50 -2.82
CA ALA A 299 -12.63 14.46 -3.28
C ALA A 299 -13.72 14.13 -2.24
N LEU A 300 -13.46 14.36 -0.93
CA LEU A 300 -14.44 14.15 0.13
C LEU A 300 -15.48 15.27 0.25
N SER A 301 -15.34 16.38 -0.48
CA SER A 301 -16.25 17.55 -0.40
C SER A 301 -17.70 17.23 -0.77
N ILE A 302 -17.93 16.13 -1.51
CA ILE A 302 -19.28 15.66 -1.88
C ILE A 302 -20.04 15.03 -0.70
N LEU A 303 -19.32 14.54 0.33
CA LEU A 303 -19.92 13.88 1.47
C LEU A 303 -20.53 14.88 2.44
N GLU A 304 -21.63 14.51 3.07
CA GLU A 304 -22.18 15.23 4.20
C GLU A 304 -21.21 15.20 5.39
N ASP A 305 -21.26 16.22 6.23
CA ASP A 305 -20.40 16.30 7.39
C ASP A 305 -20.77 15.21 8.41
N SER A 306 -19.78 14.44 8.79
CA SER A 306 -19.90 13.35 9.75
C SER A 306 -18.54 13.07 10.44
N VAL A 307 -18.58 12.39 11.56
CA VAL A 307 -17.35 11.94 12.23
C VAL A 307 -16.47 11.09 11.30
N TYR A 308 -17.08 10.28 10.44
CA TYR A 308 -16.38 9.38 9.54
C TYR A 308 -15.71 10.12 8.39
N LYS A 309 -16.37 11.14 7.80
CA LYS A 309 -15.73 12.04 6.82
C LYS A 309 -14.54 12.76 7.45
N PHE A 310 -14.72 13.28 8.65
CA PHE A 310 -13.64 13.94 9.39
C PHE A 310 -12.43 13.01 9.61
N GLU A 311 -12.67 11.73 9.97
CA GLU A 311 -11.58 10.77 10.13
C GLU A 311 -10.89 10.43 8.80
N LEU A 312 -11.63 10.34 7.69
CA LEU A 312 -11.03 10.16 6.35
C LEU A 312 -10.14 11.36 5.99
N GLU A 313 -10.58 12.59 6.25
CA GLU A 313 -9.77 13.80 6.07
C GLU A 313 -8.53 13.80 6.97
N ARG A 314 -8.67 13.39 8.25
CA ARG A 314 -7.53 13.26 9.17
C ARG A 314 -6.47 12.29 8.66
N VAL A 315 -6.90 11.14 8.11
CA VAL A 315 -5.95 10.19 7.51
C VAL A 315 -5.22 10.82 6.33
N ALA A 316 -5.91 11.51 5.42
CA ALA A 316 -5.28 12.17 4.29
C ALA A 316 -4.30 13.26 4.74
N ARG A 317 -4.68 14.12 5.70
CA ARG A 317 -3.80 15.15 6.29
C ARG A 317 -2.56 14.54 6.92
N TYR A 318 -2.71 13.46 7.70
CA TYR A 318 -1.59 12.77 8.33
C TYR A 318 -0.60 12.22 7.30
N VAL A 319 -1.11 11.67 6.20
CA VAL A 319 -0.24 11.22 5.10
C VAL A 319 0.46 12.40 4.45
N GLY A 320 -0.21 13.55 4.30
CA GLY A 320 0.32 14.77 3.71
C GLY A 320 1.19 15.63 4.63
N GLU A 321 1.21 15.37 5.95
CA GLU A 321 2.02 16.15 6.90
C GLU A 321 3.48 16.17 6.45
N ARG A 322 4.10 17.37 6.57
CA ARG A 322 5.52 17.53 6.27
C ARG A 322 6.35 16.61 7.15
N ILE A 323 7.30 15.98 6.52
CA ILE A 323 8.24 15.04 7.17
C ILE A 323 9.51 15.79 7.58
N ILE A 324 9.75 16.96 6.95
CA ILE A 324 10.93 17.83 7.17
C ILE A 324 10.43 19.18 7.69
#